data_6effd802a426b5b116d12d89062b76be
#
_entry.id   6effd802a426b5b116d12d89062b76be
#
_cell.length_a   1.000
_cell.length_b   1.000
_cell.length_c   1.000
_cell.angle_alpha   90.00
_cell.angle_beta   90.00
_cell.angle_gamma   90.00
#
_symmetry.space_group_name_H-M   'P 1'
#
loop_
_entity.id
_entity.type
_entity.pdbx_description
1 polymer ?
#
loop_
_entity_poly.entity_id
_entity_poly.type
_entity_poly.pdbx_seq_one_letter_code
_entity_poly.pdbx_strand_id
1 'polypeptide(L)'
;MSIKSDRWIRQMAEQEGMIEPFEPGQVREHAGQRIVSYGTSSYGYDVRCSDEFKIFTNINSAIVDPKAFDATSFVDMQSDVCVIPPNSFALARTVEYFRIPRNVLTICLGKSTYARCGIIVNVTPLEPEWEGHVTLEFSNTTPLPAKIYANEGVAQMLFLESDEECETSYADRGGKYQGQRGVTLPRA
;
A
#
# COMPACT_ATOMS: atom_id res chain seq x y z
N MET A 1 -5.42 15.39 -17.95
CA MET A 1 -5.32 14.41 -16.83
C MET A 1 -6.49 14.63 -15.87
N SER A 2 -7.23 13.58 -15.53
CA SER A 2 -8.39 13.67 -14.65
C SER A 2 -8.37 12.62 -13.54
N ILE A 3 -8.76 13.04 -12.32
CA ILE A 3 -8.99 12.12 -11.21
C ILE A 3 -10.25 11.28 -11.50
N LYS A 4 -10.22 10.00 -11.15
CA LYS A 4 -11.30 9.06 -11.45
C LYS A 4 -12.28 8.91 -10.29
N SER A 5 -13.58 8.89 -10.62
CA SER A 5 -14.67 8.75 -9.66
C SER A 5 -14.88 7.29 -9.24
N ASP A 6 -15.67 7.11 -8.19
CA ASP A 6 -16.13 5.80 -7.69
C ASP A 6 -16.80 4.93 -8.77
N ARG A 7 -17.59 5.53 -9.67
CA ARG A 7 -18.20 4.83 -10.79
C ARG A 7 -17.14 4.20 -11.70
N TRP A 8 -16.12 4.96 -12.07
CA TRP A 8 -15.04 4.47 -12.92
C TRP A 8 -14.23 3.39 -12.20
N ILE A 9 -13.94 3.59 -10.91
CA ILE A 9 -13.18 2.61 -10.09
C ILE A 9 -13.93 1.27 -10.04
N ARG A 10 -15.26 1.29 -9.78
CA ARG A 10 -16.09 0.07 -9.80
C ARG A 10 -16.05 -0.61 -11.18
N GLN A 11 -16.25 0.15 -12.24
CA GLN A 11 -16.23 -0.39 -13.61
C GLN A 11 -14.89 -1.07 -13.91
N MET A 12 -13.76 -0.43 -13.63
CA MET A 12 -12.43 -0.99 -13.88
C MET A 12 -12.12 -2.21 -13.01
N ALA A 13 -12.53 -2.19 -11.75
CA ALA A 13 -12.34 -3.32 -10.86
C ALA A 13 -13.17 -4.53 -11.28
N GLU A 14 -14.45 -4.35 -11.64
CA GLU A 14 -15.38 -5.43 -11.98
C GLU A 14 -15.16 -5.99 -13.39
N GLN A 15 -14.81 -5.14 -14.37
CA GLN A 15 -14.68 -5.54 -15.77
C GLN A 15 -13.25 -5.91 -16.16
N GLU A 16 -12.25 -5.20 -15.63
CA GLU A 16 -10.83 -5.36 -15.99
C GLU A 16 -9.98 -5.97 -14.87
N GLY A 17 -10.57 -6.22 -13.71
CA GLY A 17 -9.85 -6.78 -12.56
C GLY A 17 -8.75 -5.87 -12.03
N MET A 18 -8.93 -4.55 -12.12
CA MET A 18 -7.92 -3.57 -11.67
C MET A 18 -7.58 -3.70 -10.20
N ILE A 19 -8.54 -4.10 -9.36
CA ILE A 19 -8.40 -4.28 -7.90
C ILE A 19 -9.00 -5.64 -7.52
N GLU A 20 -8.24 -6.51 -6.85
CA GLU A 20 -8.71 -7.84 -6.43
C GLU A 20 -8.10 -8.26 -5.08
N PRO A 21 -8.93 -8.60 -4.05
CA PRO A 21 -10.39 -8.53 -4.04
C PRO A 21 -10.90 -7.08 -3.97
N PHE A 22 -12.03 -6.82 -4.60
CA PHE A 22 -12.62 -5.49 -4.70
C PHE A 22 -13.78 -5.31 -3.72
N GLU A 23 -13.84 -4.13 -3.08
CA GLU A 23 -14.96 -3.72 -2.22
C GLU A 23 -15.66 -2.48 -2.82
N PRO A 24 -16.91 -2.62 -3.32
CA PRO A 24 -17.58 -1.55 -4.07
C PRO A 24 -18.05 -0.37 -3.22
N GLY A 25 -18.07 -0.50 -1.90
CA GLY A 25 -18.49 0.54 -0.96
C GLY A 25 -17.50 0.73 0.17
N GLN A 26 -17.86 1.57 1.14
CA GLN A 26 -17.07 1.78 2.36
C GLN A 26 -17.53 0.81 3.46
N VAL A 27 -16.66 -0.10 3.87
CA VAL A 27 -16.84 -0.97 5.04
C VAL A 27 -16.30 -0.26 6.28
N ARG A 28 -17.11 -0.15 7.33
CA ARG A 28 -16.80 0.57 8.58
C ARG A 28 -16.93 -0.28 9.83
N GLU A 29 -17.49 -1.47 9.68
CA GLU A 29 -17.72 -2.42 10.75
C GLU A 29 -17.45 -3.86 10.27
N HIS A 30 -16.87 -4.67 11.11
CA HIS A 30 -16.69 -6.08 10.89
C HIS A 30 -17.03 -6.83 12.18
N ALA A 31 -17.86 -7.89 12.10
CA ALA A 31 -18.31 -8.68 13.25
C ALA A 31 -18.87 -7.83 14.42
N GLY A 32 -19.59 -6.73 14.11
CA GLY A 32 -20.18 -5.83 15.11
C GLY A 32 -19.19 -4.88 15.78
N GLN A 33 -17.95 -4.83 15.32
CA GLN A 33 -16.92 -3.91 15.82
C GLN A 33 -16.58 -2.86 14.78
N ARG A 34 -16.35 -1.62 15.22
CA ARG A 34 -15.85 -0.56 14.35
C ARG A 34 -14.41 -0.82 13.96
N ILE A 35 -14.13 -0.65 12.68
CA ILE A 35 -12.81 -0.79 12.08
C ILE A 35 -12.37 0.51 11.40
N VAL A 36 -11.08 0.64 11.09
CA VAL A 36 -10.62 1.69 10.19
C VAL A 36 -11.11 1.34 8.79
N SER A 37 -11.99 2.18 8.23
CA SER A 37 -12.74 1.89 7.01
C SER A 37 -11.87 1.62 5.79
N TYR A 38 -12.36 0.76 4.90
CA TYR A 38 -11.74 0.45 3.61
C TYR A 38 -12.78 0.35 2.49
N GLY A 39 -12.32 0.23 1.24
CA GLY A 39 -13.17 0.11 0.06
C GLY A 39 -13.29 1.42 -0.73
N THR A 40 -14.24 1.44 -1.67
CA THR A 40 -14.39 2.54 -2.63
C THR A 40 -14.91 3.81 -1.96
N SER A 41 -14.19 4.92 -2.14
CA SER A 41 -14.59 6.29 -1.76
C SER A 41 -14.97 7.09 -3.01
N SER A 42 -15.31 8.38 -2.85
CA SER A 42 -15.81 9.22 -3.96
C SER A 42 -14.83 9.34 -5.14
N TYR A 43 -13.53 9.47 -4.86
CA TYR A 43 -12.46 9.64 -5.86
C TYR A 43 -11.22 8.81 -5.51
N GLY A 44 -11.40 7.63 -4.93
CA GLY A 44 -10.31 6.77 -4.55
C GLY A 44 -10.76 5.44 -3.98
N TYR A 45 -9.80 4.64 -3.58
CA TYR A 45 -10.00 3.34 -2.95
C TYR A 45 -9.14 3.22 -1.71
N ASP A 46 -9.77 2.99 -0.56
CA ASP A 46 -9.06 2.77 0.71
C ASP A 46 -8.61 1.31 0.79
N VAL A 47 -7.30 1.09 0.76
CA VAL A 47 -6.69 -0.25 0.78
C VAL A 47 -6.55 -0.79 2.19
N ARG A 48 -6.62 -2.13 2.29
CA ARG A 48 -6.38 -2.85 3.53
C ARG A 48 -4.92 -3.26 3.68
N CYS A 49 -4.44 -3.25 4.92
CA CYS A 49 -3.19 -3.89 5.28
C CYS A 49 -3.39 -5.42 5.40
N SER A 50 -2.49 -6.24 4.87
CA SER A 50 -2.49 -7.68 5.15
C SER A 50 -1.99 -7.96 6.58
N ASP A 51 -2.00 -9.22 6.99
CA ASP A 51 -1.48 -9.71 8.27
C ASP A 51 0.03 -10.06 8.24
N GLU A 52 0.68 -9.80 7.09
CA GLU A 52 2.12 -10.05 6.90
C GLU A 52 2.91 -8.75 7.11
N PHE A 53 3.82 -8.76 8.06
CA PHE A 53 4.65 -7.60 8.41
C PHE A 53 6.14 -7.95 8.46
N LYS A 54 6.97 -6.97 8.17
CA LYS A 54 8.41 -6.98 8.42
C LYS A 54 8.75 -5.78 9.29
N ILE A 55 9.09 -6.01 10.56
CA ILE A 55 9.40 -4.95 11.52
C ILE A 55 10.90 -4.69 11.48
N PHE A 56 11.31 -3.44 11.27
CA PHE A 56 12.71 -3.04 11.27
C PHE A 56 13.30 -3.17 12.66
N THR A 57 14.52 -3.73 12.71
CA THR A 57 15.36 -3.79 13.91
C THR A 57 16.76 -3.27 13.60
N ASN A 58 17.41 -2.66 14.57
CA ASN A 58 18.77 -2.14 14.45
C ASN A 58 19.84 -3.06 15.06
N ILE A 59 19.51 -4.33 15.30
CA ILE A 59 20.40 -5.26 16.02
C ILE A 59 21.54 -5.73 15.12
N ASN A 60 21.25 -5.97 13.84
CA ASN A 60 22.13 -6.65 12.90
C ASN A 60 22.88 -5.71 11.95
N SER A 61 22.55 -4.42 11.91
CA SER A 61 23.17 -3.46 10.99
C SER A 61 23.42 -2.12 11.69
N ALA A 62 24.58 -1.53 11.44
CA ALA A 62 24.96 -0.21 11.93
C ALA A 62 24.52 0.93 11.00
N ILE A 63 24.22 0.63 9.73
CA ILE A 63 23.85 1.61 8.68
C ILE A 63 22.75 1.02 7.80
N VAL A 64 21.76 1.83 7.44
CA VAL A 64 20.79 1.49 6.40
C VAL A 64 21.35 1.95 5.05
N ASP A 65 21.72 0.99 4.20
CA ASP A 65 22.21 1.25 2.84
C ASP A 65 21.19 0.71 1.81
N PRO A 66 20.53 1.55 1.01
CA PRO A 66 19.56 1.09 0.02
C PRO A 66 20.19 0.28 -1.14
N LYS A 67 21.51 0.38 -1.36
CA LYS A 67 22.23 -0.40 -2.36
C LYS A 67 22.73 -1.74 -1.84
N ALA A 68 22.88 -1.89 -0.54
CA ALA A 68 23.37 -3.08 0.15
C ALA A 68 22.52 -3.35 1.40
N PHE A 69 21.20 -3.41 1.20
CA PHE A 69 20.27 -3.56 2.31
C PHE A 69 20.41 -4.94 2.96
N ASP A 70 20.64 -4.96 4.27
CA ASP A 70 20.73 -6.20 5.04
C ASP A 70 19.31 -6.68 5.43
N ALA A 71 18.86 -7.77 4.80
CA ALA A 71 17.54 -8.37 5.06
C ALA A 71 17.37 -8.84 6.52
N THR A 72 18.46 -9.12 7.24
CA THR A 72 18.42 -9.48 8.68
C THR A 72 18.03 -8.31 9.57
N SER A 73 17.97 -7.09 9.03
CA SER A 73 17.41 -5.92 9.72
C SER A 73 15.89 -5.94 9.86
N PHE A 74 15.20 -6.96 9.33
CA PHE A 74 13.77 -7.16 9.53
C PHE A 74 13.47 -8.43 10.32
N VAL A 75 12.46 -8.33 11.18
CA VAL A 75 11.81 -9.48 11.81
C VAL A 75 10.45 -9.70 11.12
N ASP A 76 10.26 -10.91 10.59
CA ASP A 76 9.00 -11.31 9.98
C ASP A 76 7.96 -11.60 11.07
N MET A 77 6.74 -11.08 10.88
CA MET A 77 5.63 -11.28 11.79
C MET A 77 4.34 -11.47 11.00
N GLN A 78 3.56 -12.47 11.39
CA GLN A 78 2.18 -12.64 10.96
C GLN A 78 1.26 -12.44 12.15
N SER A 79 0.36 -11.44 12.08
CA SER A 79 -0.48 -11.06 13.21
C SER A 79 -1.64 -10.16 12.77
N ASP A 80 -2.75 -10.20 13.52
CA ASP A 80 -3.86 -9.25 13.34
C ASP A 80 -3.49 -7.81 13.72
N VAL A 81 -2.44 -7.62 14.52
CA VAL A 81 -1.96 -6.30 14.96
C VAL A 81 -0.44 -6.25 14.93
N CYS A 82 0.11 -5.37 14.11
CA CYS A 82 1.52 -5.02 14.15
C CYS A 82 1.75 -3.90 15.16
N VAL A 83 2.78 -4.05 16.00
CA VAL A 83 3.24 -2.99 16.92
C VAL A 83 4.60 -2.50 16.47
N ILE A 84 4.63 -1.29 15.88
CA ILE A 84 5.87 -0.65 15.40
C ILE A 84 6.54 0.04 16.58
N PRO A 85 7.84 -0.26 16.88
CA PRO A 85 8.57 0.42 17.95
C PRO A 85 8.62 1.94 17.77
N PRO A 86 8.90 2.70 18.84
CA PRO A 86 9.09 4.15 18.75
C PRO A 86 10.16 4.54 17.74
N ASN A 87 9.90 5.56 16.92
CA ASN A 87 10.85 6.09 15.93
C ASN A 87 11.41 5.01 14.98
N SER A 88 10.63 3.97 14.68
CA SER A 88 10.97 2.86 13.81
C SER A 88 9.98 2.75 12.65
N PHE A 89 10.15 1.75 11.81
CA PHE A 89 9.26 1.50 10.69
C PHE A 89 8.98 0.01 10.48
N ALA A 90 7.94 -0.28 9.71
CA ALA A 90 7.61 -1.62 9.29
C ALA A 90 7.18 -1.60 7.82
N LEU A 91 7.40 -2.72 7.16
CA LEU A 91 6.84 -2.98 5.84
C LEU A 91 5.66 -3.94 6.00
N ALA A 92 4.64 -3.74 5.19
CA ALA A 92 3.54 -4.66 5.01
C ALA A 92 3.15 -4.69 3.53
N ARG A 93 2.08 -5.40 3.18
CA ARG A 93 1.51 -5.34 1.84
C ARG A 93 0.00 -5.07 1.91
N THR A 94 -0.55 -4.65 0.79
CA THR A 94 -2.00 -4.59 0.64
C THR A 94 -2.60 -6.01 0.60
N VAL A 95 -3.85 -6.14 1.08
CA VAL A 95 -4.68 -7.31 0.80
C VAL A 95 -5.01 -7.37 -0.68
N GLU A 96 -5.27 -6.21 -1.25
CA GLU A 96 -5.62 -6.04 -2.66
C GLU A 96 -4.40 -6.22 -3.57
N TYR A 97 -4.61 -6.94 -4.67
CA TYR A 97 -3.73 -7.01 -5.83
C TYR A 97 -4.20 -6.00 -6.86
N PHE A 98 -3.30 -5.23 -7.42
CA PHE A 98 -3.60 -4.18 -8.40
C PHE A 98 -3.09 -4.56 -9.80
N ARG A 99 -3.82 -4.13 -10.84
CA ARG A 99 -3.41 -4.15 -12.25
C ARG A 99 -3.72 -2.77 -12.82
N ILE A 100 -2.69 -1.94 -12.90
CA ILE A 100 -2.85 -0.53 -13.31
C ILE A 100 -2.92 -0.44 -14.84
N PRO A 101 -3.98 0.18 -15.41
CA PRO A 101 -4.08 0.38 -16.85
C PRO A 101 -2.96 1.25 -17.42
N ARG A 102 -2.64 1.07 -18.72
CA ARG A 102 -1.55 1.78 -19.40
C ARG A 102 -1.70 3.30 -19.40
N ASN A 103 -2.92 3.81 -19.39
CA ASN A 103 -3.23 5.24 -19.38
C ASN A 103 -3.47 5.81 -17.98
N VAL A 104 -3.13 5.07 -16.91
CA VAL A 104 -3.41 5.45 -15.52
C VAL A 104 -2.14 5.53 -14.70
N LEU A 105 -2.00 6.61 -13.93
CA LEU A 105 -1.07 6.75 -12.82
C LEU A 105 -1.83 6.65 -11.51
N THR A 106 -1.33 5.86 -10.57
CA THR A 106 -1.96 5.74 -9.24
C THR A 106 -1.06 6.33 -8.17
N ILE A 107 -1.64 7.19 -7.32
CA ILE A 107 -0.95 7.81 -6.18
C ILE A 107 -1.55 7.26 -4.90
N CYS A 108 -0.70 6.79 -3.99
CA CYS A 108 -1.09 6.33 -2.67
C CYS A 108 -0.82 7.40 -1.60
N LEU A 109 -1.81 7.66 -0.78
CA LEU A 109 -1.73 8.59 0.35
C LEU A 109 -2.12 7.88 1.64
N GLY A 110 -1.47 8.22 2.75
CA GLY A 110 -1.82 7.69 4.06
C GLY A 110 -3.24 8.08 4.48
N LYS A 111 -3.89 7.18 5.23
CA LYS A 111 -5.24 7.44 5.76
C LYS A 111 -5.19 8.40 6.94
N SER A 112 -6.14 9.35 6.97
CA SER A 112 -6.17 10.43 7.95
C SER A 112 -6.22 9.96 9.42
N THR A 113 -6.76 8.78 9.69
CA THR A 113 -6.80 8.16 11.02
C THR A 113 -5.38 7.91 11.53
N TYR A 114 -4.54 7.28 10.71
CA TYR A 114 -3.14 6.99 11.07
C TYR A 114 -2.27 8.26 11.04
N ALA A 115 -2.48 9.12 10.04
CA ALA A 115 -1.72 10.37 9.92
C ALA A 115 -1.85 11.26 11.18
N ARG A 116 -3.06 11.33 11.77
CA ARG A 116 -3.31 12.08 13.01
C ARG A 116 -2.71 11.43 14.26
N CYS A 117 -2.29 10.18 14.17
CA CYS A 117 -1.55 9.48 15.23
C CYS A 117 -0.02 9.53 15.03
N GLY A 118 0.47 10.32 14.06
CA GLY A 118 1.90 10.40 13.76
C GLY A 118 2.44 9.17 13.03
N ILE A 119 1.58 8.42 12.34
CA ILE A 119 1.97 7.28 11.50
C ILE A 119 1.90 7.71 10.04
N ILE A 120 3.02 7.58 9.36
CA ILE A 120 3.14 7.90 7.94
C ILE A 120 3.07 6.58 7.17
N VAL A 121 2.26 6.56 6.11
CA VAL A 121 2.29 5.52 5.08
C VAL A 121 2.92 6.15 3.85
N ASN A 122 4.07 5.62 3.44
CA ASN A 122 4.75 6.04 2.23
C ASN A 122 4.63 4.95 1.17
N VAL A 123 4.33 5.34 -0.06
CA VAL A 123 4.31 4.46 -1.24
C VAL A 123 4.63 5.33 -2.45
N THR A 124 5.57 4.91 -3.27
CA THR A 124 5.84 5.59 -4.55
C THR A 124 4.68 5.38 -5.52
N PRO A 125 4.47 6.26 -6.51
CA PRO A 125 3.39 6.11 -7.49
C PRO A 125 3.43 4.75 -8.17
N LEU A 126 2.26 4.15 -8.39
CA LEU A 126 2.11 2.95 -9.22
C LEU A 126 1.99 3.42 -10.66
N GLU A 127 2.98 3.06 -11.45
CA GLU A 127 3.09 3.50 -12.83
C GLU A 127 2.19 2.69 -13.78
N PRO A 128 1.97 3.16 -15.02
CA PRO A 128 1.24 2.44 -16.05
C PRO A 128 1.71 0.99 -16.21
N GLU A 129 0.76 0.05 -16.27
CA GLU A 129 0.97 -1.40 -16.40
C GLU A 129 1.74 -2.07 -15.24
N TRP A 130 1.94 -1.35 -14.14
CA TRP A 130 2.38 -2.01 -12.91
C TRP A 130 1.29 -2.92 -12.36
N GLU A 131 1.69 -4.11 -11.92
CA GLU A 131 0.78 -5.00 -11.19
C GLU A 131 1.47 -5.63 -9.97
N GLY A 132 0.68 -5.97 -8.95
CA GLY A 132 1.18 -6.60 -7.74
C GLY A 132 0.39 -6.24 -6.48
N HIS A 133 0.79 -6.84 -5.35
CA HIS A 133 0.46 -6.30 -4.03
C HIS A 133 1.36 -5.12 -3.73
N VAL A 134 0.78 -4.01 -3.27
CA VAL A 134 1.56 -2.81 -2.93
C VAL A 134 2.29 -3.05 -1.62
N THR A 135 3.60 -2.84 -1.60
CA THR A 135 4.34 -2.77 -0.33
C THR A 135 4.02 -1.44 0.34
N LEU A 136 3.55 -1.51 1.57
CA LEU A 136 3.18 -0.38 2.42
C LEU A 136 4.33 -0.11 3.39
N GLU A 137 4.85 1.10 3.39
CA GLU A 137 6.00 1.51 4.21
C GLU A 137 5.51 2.39 5.36
N PHE A 138 5.29 1.77 6.54
CA PHE A 138 4.79 2.47 7.73
C PHE A 138 5.93 3.03 8.55
N SER A 139 5.95 4.34 8.79
CA SER A 139 6.87 4.99 9.73
C SER A 139 6.13 5.45 10.98
N ASN A 140 6.59 5.01 12.14
CA ASN A 140 6.15 5.52 13.43
C ASN A 140 7.06 6.69 13.85
N THR A 141 6.55 7.92 13.70
CA THR A 141 7.31 9.14 14.06
C THR A 141 7.12 9.54 15.52
N THR A 142 6.44 8.72 16.31
CA THR A 142 6.15 9.04 17.72
C THR A 142 7.13 8.36 18.67
N PRO A 143 7.30 8.89 19.90
CA PRO A 143 8.11 8.26 20.94
C PRO A 143 7.43 7.06 21.62
N LEU A 144 6.25 6.64 21.15
CA LEU A 144 5.48 5.53 21.69
C LEU A 144 5.34 4.41 20.64
N PRO A 145 5.17 3.13 21.07
CA PRO A 145 4.79 2.06 20.15
C PRO A 145 3.45 2.37 19.46
N ALA A 146 3.37 2.12 18.15
CA ALA A 146 2.19 2.39 17.34
C ALA A 146 1.59 1.10 16.77
N LYS A 147 0.26 0.98 16.77
CA LYS A 147 -0.46 -0.19 16.26
C LYS A 147 -0.92 0.04 14.82
N ILE A 148 -0.73 -0.99 13.98
CA ILE A 148 -1.36 -1.13 12.67
C ILE A 148 -2.24 -2.37 12.72
N TYR A 149 -3.48 -2.26 12.26
CA TYR A 149 -4.45 -3.36 12.27
C TYR A 149 -4.49 -4.03 10.89
N ALA A 150 -4.31 -5.35 10.87
CA ALA A 150 -4.48 -6.15 9.66
C ALA A 150 -5.95 -6.18 9.21
N ASN A 151 -6.18 -6.36 7.91
CA ASN A 151 -7.48 -6.40 7.27
C ASN A 151 -8.33 -5.12 7.41
N GLU A 152 -7.75 -4.04 7.91
CA GLU A 152 -8.36 -2.71 8.02
C GLU A 152 -7.71 -1.70 7.06
N GLY A 153 -8.42 -0.58 6.81
CA GLY A 153 -7.97 0.46 5.89
C GLY A 153 -6.79 1.26 6.41
N VAL A 154 -5.73 1.40 5.61
CA VAL A 154 -4.49 2.08 6.04
C VAL A 154 -4.05 3.21 5.12
N ALA A 155 -4.45 3.18 3.87
CA ALA A 155 -4.05 4.17 2.86
C ALA A 155 -5.13 4.31 1.80
N GLN A 156 -5.07 5.38 1.01
CA GLN A 156 -6.01 5.63 -0.09
C GLN A 156 -5.26 5.72 -1.42
N MET A 157 -5.75 4.99 -2.41
CA MET A 157 -5.32 5.05 -3.80
C MET A 157 -6.16 6.05 -4.58
N LEU A 158 -5.50 6.99 -5.27
CA LEU A 158 -6.09 7.92 -6.22
C LEU A 158 -5.68 7.52 -7.63
N PHE A 159 -6.65 7.44 -8.54
CA PHE A 159 -6.42 7.06 -9.93
C PHE A 159 -6.52 8.29 -10.83
N LEU A 160 -5.49 8.53 -11.62
CA LEU A 160 -5.35 9.67 -12.51
C LEU A 160 -5.17 9.17 -13.94
N GLU A 161 -6.15 9.42 -14.81
CA GLU A 161 -6.04 9.07 -16.23
C GLU A 161 -5.27 10.16 -16.98
N SER A 162 -4.30 9.75 -17.78
CA SER A 162 -3.53 10.65 -18.64
C SER A 162 -4.34 11.06 -19.89
N ASP A 163 -4.02 12.22 -20.44
CA ASP A 163 -4.61 12.71 -21.70
C ASP A 163 -4.02 11.97 -22.92
N GLU A 164 -2.84 11.35 -22.75
CA GLU A 164 -2.17 10.52 -23.76
C GLU A 164 -1.49 9.32 -23.09
N GLU A 165 -1.31 8.23 -23.81
CA GLU A 165 -0.59 7.07 -23.33
C GLU A 165 0.92 7.34 -23.29
N CYS A 166 1.60 6.74 -22.27
CA CYS A 166 3.05 6.80 -22.20
C CYS A 166 3.69 5.93 -23.29
N GLU A 167 4.81 6.38 -23.85
CA GLU A 167 5.58 5.58 -24.83
C GLU A 167 6.15 4.31 -24.18
N THR A 168 6.60 4.40 -22.93
CA THR A 168 7.22 3.29 -22.20
C THR A 168 6.57 3.13 -20.83
N SER A 169 5.90 1.99 -20.61
CA SER A 169 5.27 1.65 -19.34
C SER A 169 6.25 1.01 -18.34
N TYR A 170 5.77 0.74 -17.12
CA TYR A 170 6.54 0.00 -16.11
C TYR A 170 6.84 -1.43 -16.56
N ALA A 171 5.90 -2.08 -17.23
CA ALA A 171 6.07 -3.42 -17.78
C ALA A 171 7.08 -3.43 -18.93
N ASP A 172 7.00 -2.46 -19.86
CA ASP A 172 7.89 -2.35 -21.02
C ASP A 172 9.38 -2.25 -20.63
N ARG A 173 9.68 -1.52 -19.55
CA ARG A 173 11.06 -1.36 -19.06
C ARG A 173 11.51 -2.43 -18.06
N GLY A 174 10.68 -3.47 -17.82
CA GLY A 174 11.02 -4.55 -16.88
C GLY A 174 11.21 -4.04 -15.46
N GLY A 175 10.29 -3.22 -14.97
CA GLY A 175 10.39 -2.58 -13.66
C GLY A 175 10.61 -3.60 -12.53
N LYS A 176 11.55 -3.30 -11.62
CA LYS A 176 12.07 -4.24 -10.61
C LYS A 176 11.04 -4.76 -9.59
N TYR A 177 9.89 -4.11 -9.49
CA TYR A 177 8.80 -4.49 -8.60
C TYR A 177 7.56 -4.99 -9.34
N GLN A 178 7.70 -5.36 -10.63
CA GLN A 178 6.60 -5.91 -11.42
C GLN A 178 6.17 -7.28 -10.88
N GLY A 179 4.87 -7.50 -10.75
CA GLY A 179 4.28 -8.77 -10.34
C GLY A 179 4.59 -9.18 -8.90
N GLN A 180 4.95 -8.24 -8.03
CA GLN A 180 5.35 -8.57 -6.67
C GLN A 180 4.21 -9.19 -5.85
N ARG A 181 4.58 -10.23 -5.09
CA ARG A 181 3.70 -10.93 -4.15
C ARG A 181 4.37 -10.97 -2.79
N GLY A 182 3.57 -10.84 -1.72
CA GLY A 182 4.12 -10.69 -0.37
C GLY A 182 4.78 -9.33 -0.14
N VAL A 183 5.46 -9.16 1.00
CA VAL A 183 6.19 -7.94 1.36
C VAL A 183 7.55 -7.96 0.69
N THR A 184 7.78 -7.03 -0.24
CA THR A 184 9.01 -6.97 -1.04
C THR A 184 10.04 -6.06 -0.40
N LEU A 185 11.29 -6.55 -0.25
CA LEU A 185 12.42 -5.80 0.27
C LEU A 185 13.01 -4.85 -0.80
N PRO A 186 13.82 -3.83 -0.38
CA PRO A 186 14.49 -2.94 -1.30
C PRO A 186 15.35 -3.70 -2.32
N ARG A 187 15.31 -3.22 -3.57
CA ARG A 187 16.16 -3.70 -4.68
C ARG A 187 16.84 -2.48 -5.32
N ALA A 188 18.15 -2.53 -5.48
CA ALA A 188 18.92 -1.52 -6.19
C ALA A 188 18.89 -1.72 -7.70
#